data_9e6ad2f2e701f9166d7b5df00e6cf891
#
_entry.id   9e6ad2f2e701f9166d7b5df00e6cf891
#
_cell.length_a   1.000
_cell.length_b   1.000
_cell.length_c   1.000
_cell.angle_alpha   90.00
_cell.angle_beta   90.00
_cell.angle_gamma   90.00
#
_symmetry.space_group_name_H-M   'P 1'
#
loop_
_entity.id
_entity.type
_entity.pdbx_description
1 polymer ?
#
loop_
_entity_poly.entity_id
_entity_poly.type
_entity_poly.pdbx_seq_one_letter_code
_entity_poly.pdbx_strand_id
1 'polypeptide(L)'
;MTIGQNATAAKAVLLAAAVLATPAPAWAGPADTYYERAFVVAADIRCGLFDDRVDAALTAATAQARGAALRSGAAEADLNAVAARARSRAESVSCRDPQLALVRDRVDGAFSGWTRTPRMTFAGARQPWLADRTKWTQPGWRLMQASRVGGSPVTFGYAGDAPSSLTAVVSFVGRSRPYAARIVFRDDAKAPRAWLAGSGLVPSASRASVWATGVSAADAALLAEGRRAGEAWRFPAAAADRLARLDPRETFLVEFHFRDGSVAKVPFEAGDFAAGRAFMAMGAL
;
A
#
# COMPACT_ATOMS: atom_id res chain seq x y z
N MET A 1 -81.69 -36.34 -32.66
CA MET A 1 -81.41 -35.17 -31.78
C MET A 1 -79.97 -35.23 -31.44
N THR A 2 -79.08 -34.55 -32.22
CA THR A 2 -77.65 -34.61 -32.05
C THR A 2 -77.18 -33.18 -32.06
N ILE A 3 -76.63 -32.74 -30.93
CA ILE A 3 -76.11 -31.39 -30.70
C ILE A 3 -74.58 -31.37 -31.08
N GLY A 4 -74.25 -30.60 -32.09
CA GLY A 4 -72.83 -30.40 -32.50
C GLY A 4 -72.14 -29.42 -31.56
N GLN A 5 -70.93 -29.78 -31.12
CA GLN A 5 -70.07 -28.91 -30.39
C GLN A 5 -69.01 -28.35 -31.36
N ASN A 6 -69.02 -27.02 -31.55
CA ASN A 6 -67.99 -26.31 -32.26
C ASN A 6 -66.83 -25.98 -31.31
N ALA A 7 -65.66 -26.54 -31.54
CA ALA A 7 -64.45 -26.22 -30.82
C ALA A 7 -63.71 -25.10 -31.57
N THR A 8 -63.70 -23.93 -30.99
CA THR A 8 -62.90 -22.78 -31.47
C THR A 8 -61.45 -22.89 -30.88
N ALA A 9 -60.49 -23.14 -31.74
CA ALA A 9 -59.06 -23.15 -31.42
C ALA A 9 -58.52 -21.74 -31.26
N ALA A 10 -58.19 -21.34 -30.04
CA ALA A 10 -57.51 -20.12 -29.73
C ALA A 10 -55.99 -20.29 -30.03
N LYS A 11 -55.47 -19.56 -30.99
CA LYS A 11 -54.04 -19.46 -31.26
C LYS A 11 -53.40 -18.54 -30.24
N ALA A 12 -52.61 -19.10 -29.31
CA ALA A 12 -51.77 -18.33 -28.39
C ALA A 12 -50.51 -17.83 -29.16
N VAL A 13 -50.40 -16.52 -29.34
CA VAL A 13 -49.18 -15.86 -29.87
C VAL A 13 -48.22 -15.67 -28.71
N LEU A 14 -47.15 -16.45 -28.68
CA LEU A 14 -46.01 -16.25 -27.78
C LEU A 14 -45.16 -15.07 -28.30
N LEU A 15 -45.29 -13.89 -27.65
CA LEU A 15 -44.34 -12.80 -27.80
C LEU A 15 -43.04 -13.15 -27.01
N ALA A 16 -41.99 -13.54 -27.71
CA ALA A 16 -40.66 -13.65 -27.15
C ALA A 16 -40.12 -12.24 -26.95
N ALA A 17 -40.12 -11.77 -25.71
CA ALA A 17 -39.43 -10.55 -25.27
C ALA A 17 -37.93 -10.80 -25.33
N ALA A 18 -37.23 -10.35 -26.37
CA ALA A 18 -35.78 -10.31 -26.42
C ALA A 18 -35.30 -9.25 -25.42
N VAL A 19 -34.82 -9.68 -24.24
CA VAL A 19 -34.13 -8.83 -23.30
C VAL A 19 -32.80 -8.46 -23.94
N LEU A 20 -32.68 -7.26 -24.51
CA LEU A 20 -31.43 -6.65 -24.90
C LEU A 20 -30.63 -6.40 -23.61
N ALA A 21 -29.72 -7.31 -23.27
CA ALA A 21 -28.74 -7.11 -22.22
C ALA A 21 -27.83 -5.96 -22.67
N THR A 22 -28.11 -4.76 -22.20
CA THR A 22 -27.15 -3.65 -22.33
C THR A 22 -25.86 -4.08 -21.61
N PRO A 23 -24.69 -4.07 -22.29
CA PRO A 23 -23.44 -4.36 -21.61
C PRO A 23 -23.29 -3.33 -20.49
N ALA A 24 -23.21 -3.81 -19.24
CA ALA A 24 -22.86 -2.95 -18.11
C ALA A 24 -21.52 -2.28 -18.43
N PRO A 25 -21.34 -0.98 -18.13
CA PRO A 25 -20.06 -0.34 -18.35
C PRO A 25 -18.98 -1.17 -17.64
N ALA A 26 -18.04 -1.67 -18.42
CA ALA A 26 -16.90 -2.40 -17.88
C ALA A 26 -16.12 -1.40 -17.02
N TRP A 27 -16.25 -1.51 -15.70
CA TRP A 27 -15.43 -0.73 -14.76
C TRP A 27 -13.99 -1.10 -15.05
N ALA A 28 -13.14 -0.10 -15.31
CA ALA A 28 -11.73 -0.31 -15.52
C ALA A 28 -11.17 -1.12 -14.35
N GLY A 29 -10.54 -2.25 -14.62
CA GLY A 29 -9.99 -3.13 -13.58
C GLY A 29 -8.82 -2.45 -12.85
N PRO A 30 -8.39 -2.95 -11.69
CA PRO A 30 -7.25 -2.39 -10.97
C PRO A 30 -5.97 -2.30 -11.81
N ALA A 31 -5.76 -3.22 -12.76
CA ALA A 31 -4.63 -3.20 -13.68
C ALA A 31 -4.73 -2.06 -14.72
N ASP A 32 -5.94 -1.74 -15.19
CA ASP A 32 -6.18 -0.64 -16.12
C ASP A 32 -5.94 0.70 -15.42
N THR A 33 -6.46 0.85 -14.20
CA THR A 33 -6.20 2.02 -13.34
C THR A 33 -4.69 2.20 -13.11
N TYR A 34 -3.96 1.10 -12.90
CA TYR A 34 -2.50 1.15 -12.75
C TYR A 34 -1.83 1.59 -14.05
N TYR A 35 -2.25 1.08 -15.21
CA TYR A 35 -1.73 1.49 -16.52
C TYR A 35 -1.89 2.99 -16.76
N GLU A 36 -3.11 3.51 -16.56
CA GLU A 36 -3.41 4.92 -16.77
C GLU A 36 -2.52 5.82 -15.90
N ARG A 37 -2.42 5.51 -14.61
CA ARG A 37 -1.58 6.29 -13.68
C ARG A 37 -0.09 6.17 -14.01
N ALA A 38 0.39 4.97 -14.34
CA ALA A 38 1.78 4.75 -14.73
C ALA A 38 2.14 5.48 -16.04
N PHE A 39 1.20 5.59 -16.98
CA PHE A 39 1.36 6.41 -18.20
C PHE A 39 1.53 7.88 -17.84
N VAL A 40 0.68 8.43 -16.97
CA VAL A 40 0.72 9.84 -16.60
C VAL A 40 2.01 10.17 -15.84
N VAL A 41 2.44 9.31 -14.90
CA VAL A 41 3.75 9.46 -14.21
C VAL A 41 4.91 9.47 -15.22
N ALA A 42 4.90 8.55 -16.19
CA ALA A 42 5.96 8.50 -17.21
C ALA A 42 5.95 9.72 -18.14
N ALA A 43 4.77 10.24 -18.48
CA ALA A 43 4.62 11.46 -19.25
C ALA A 43 5.10 12.69 -18.47
N ASP A 44 4.80 12.75 -17.16
CA ASP A 44 5.26 13.82 -16.28
C ASP A 44 6.77 13.86 -16.15
N ILE A 45 7.42 12.73 -15.85
CA ILE A 45 8.90 12.63 -15.79
C ILE A 45 9.56 13.21 -17.04
N ARG A 46 8.94 13.04 -18.21
CA ARG A 46 9.50 13.49 -19.48
C ARG A 46 9.15 14.94 -19.82
N CYS A 47 7.94 15.37 -19.48
CA CYS A 47 7.37 16.63 -19.97
C CYS A 47 7.21 17.70 -18.86
N GLY A 48 7.40 17.36 -17.58
CA GLY A 48 7.22 18.28 -16.45
C GLY A 48 5.80 18.83 -16.39
N LEU A 49 4.79 17.93 -16.31
CA LEU A 49 3.39 18.31 -16.40
C LEU A 49 2.86 18.92 -15.10
N PHE A 50 3.39 18.50 -13.95
CA PHE A 50 2.86 18.80 -12.63
C PHE A 50 3.88 19.45 -11.71
N ASP A 51 3.39 20.08 -10.63
CA ASP A 51 4.23 20.48 -9.51
C ASP A 51 4.60 19.29 -8.61
N ASP A 52 5.60 19.45 -7.75
CA ASP A 52 6.14 18.39 -6.88
C ASP A 52 5.07 17.74 -5.98
N ARG A 53 4.04 18.49 -5.57
CA ARG A 53 2.99 17.99 -4.69
C ARG A 53 2.00 17.12 -5.45
N VAL A 54 1.62 17.52 -6.65
CA VAL A 54 0.73 16.74 -7.53
C VAL A 54 1.45 15.51 -8.02
N ASP A 55 2.75 15.60 -8.40
CA ASP A 55 3.57 14.44 -8.75
C ASP A 55 3.64 13.43 -7.59
N ALA A 56 3.93 13.87 -6.37
CA ALA A 56 3.95 12.99 -5.20
C ALA A 56 2.58 12.35 -4.93
N ALA A 57 1.48 13.10 -5.09
CA ALA A 57 0.13 12.55 -4.95
C ALA A 57 -0.18 11.50 -6.02
N LEU A 58 0.19 11.77 -7.27
CA LEU A 58 0.04 10.83 -8.38
C LEU A 58 0.91 9.58 -8.18
N THR A 59 2.13 9.73 -7.71
CA THR A 59 3.03 8.63 -7.35
C THR A 59 2.42 7.75 -6.25
N ALA A 60 1.87 8.36 -5.19
CA ALA A 60 1.18 7.62 -4.13
C ALA A 60 -0.04 6.85 -4.67
N ALA A 61 -0.85 7.50 -5.51
CA ALA A 61 -2.02 6.86 -6.12
C ALA A 61 -1.64 5.74 -7.09
N THR A 62 -0.52 5.88 -7.82
CA THR A 62 0.00 4.85 -8.73
C THR A 62 0.47 3.62 -7.95
N ALA A 63 1.19 3.83 -6.84
CA ALA A 63 1.60 2.74 -5.95
C ALA A 63 0.38 2.02 -5.33
N GLN A 64 -0.65 2.77 -4.93
CA GLN A 64 -1.92 2.22 -4.45
C GLN A 64 -2.63 1.37 -5.53
N ALA A 65 -2.69 1.85 -6.78
CA ALA A 65 -3.31 1.10 -7.87
C ALA A 65 -2.55 -0.20 -8.16
N ARG A 66 -1.20 -0.16 -8.14
CA ARG A 66 -0.38 -1.37 -8.25
C ARG A 66 -0.68 -2.34 -7.11
N GLY A 67 -0.72 -1.88 -5.87
CA GLY A 67 -1.06 -2.70 -4.72
C GLY A 67 -2.45 -3.32 -4.82
N ALA A 68 -3.44 -2.57 -5.27
CA ALA A 68 -4.80 -3.06 -5.50
C ALA A 68 -4.83 -4.15 -6.59
N ALA A 69 -4.11 -3.97 -7.70
CA ALA A 69 -4.02 -4.97 -8.75
C ALA A 69 -3.34 -6.27 -8.27
N LEU A 70 -2.26 -6.18 -7.48
CA LEU A 70 -1.63 -7.36 -6.88
C LEU A 70 -2.58 -8.08 -5.92
N ARG A 71 -3.30 -7.36 -5.06
CA ARG A 71 -4.28 -7.96 -4.14
C ARG A 71 -5.49 -8.58 -4.86
N SER A 72 -5.85 -8.07 -6.03
CA SER A 72 -6.89 -8.68 -6.88
C SER A 72 -6.42 -9.90 -7.69
N GLY A 73 -5.16 -10.31 -7.52
CA GLY A 73 -4.61 -11.53 -8.11
C GLY A 73 -3.73 -11.33 -9.34
N ALA A 74 -3.48 -10.09 -9.77
CA ALA A 74 -2.54 -9.85 -10.85
C ALA A 74 -1.13 -10.37 -10.51
N ALA A 75 -0.43 -10.95 -11.48
CA ALA A 75 0.94 -11.34 -11.29
C ALA A 75 1.88 -10.13 -11.38
N GLU A 76 2.95 -10.13 -10.59
CA GLU A 76 3.92 -9.03 -10.60
C GLU A 76 4.56 -8.83 -11.98
N ALA A 77 4.85 -9.91 -12.70
CA ALA A 77 5.39 -9.86 -14.06
C ALA A 77 4.45 -9.14 -15.04
N ASP A 78 3.13 -9.37 -14.90
CA ASP A 78 2.13 -8.72 -15.75
C ASP A 78 2.07 -7.21 -15.47
N LEU A 79 2.13 -6.80 -14.20
CA LEU A 79 2.15 -5.39 -13.83
C LEU A 79 3.45 -4.70 -14.26
N ASN A 80 4.59 -5.40 -14.25
CA ASN A 80 5.83 -4.88 -14.80
C ASN A 80 5.73 -4.67 -16.32
N ALA A 81 5.07 -5.59 -17.04
CA ALA A 81 4.77 -5.43 -18.46
C ALA A 81 3.79 -4.27 -18.71
N VAL A 82 2.78 -4.10 -17.85
CA VAL A 82 1.86 -2.95 -17.87
C VAL A 82 2.64 -1.63 -17.75
N ALA A 83 3.52 -1.52 -16.75
CA ALA A 83 4.35 -0.34 -16.55
C ALA A 83 5.30 -0.07 -17.72
N ALA A 84 5.87 -1.11 -18.32
CA ALA A 84 6.73 -0.98 -19.50
C ALA A 84 5.94 -0.42 -20.71
N ARG A 85 4.75 -0.96 -20.98
CA ARG A 85 3.87 -0.44 -22.03
C ARG A 85 3.46 1.02 -21.79
N ALA A 86 3.15 1.38 -20.53
CA ALA A 86 2.79 2.74 -20.15
C ALA A 86 3.94 3.72 -20.44
N ARG A 87 5.19 3.36 -20.08
CA ARG A 87 6.39 4.17 -20.39
C ARG A 87 6.61 4.31 -21.88
N SER A 88 6.61 3.20 -22.63
CA SER A 88 6.79 3.23 -24.09
C SER A 88 5.71 4.10 -24.79
N ARG A 89 4.46 4.02 -24.32
CA ARG A 89 3.40 4.91 -24.82
C ARG A 89 3.69 6.37 -24.49
N ALA A 90 4.13 6.68 -23.26
CA ALA A 90 4.48 8.05 -22.87
C ALA A 90 5.64 8.60 -23.71
N GLU A 91 6.63 7.78 -24.05
CA GLU A 91 7.75 8.14 -24.93
C GLU A 91 7.30 8.48 -26.35
N SER A 92 6.25 7.85 -26.85
CA SER A 92 5.73 8.05 -28.22
C SER A 92 4.83 9.27 -28.38
N VAL A 93 4.35 9.88 -27.27
CA VAL A 93 3.44 11.04 -27.30
C VAL A 93 4.24 12.33 -27.22
N SER A 94 3.93 13.33 -28.06
CA SER A 94 4.56 14.66 -27.98
C SER A 94 4.16 15.39 -26.70
N CYS A 95 5.12 16.07 -26.03
CA CYS A 95 4.79 16.91 -24.86
C CYS A 95 3.84 18.09 -25.18
N ARG A 96 3.65 18.38 -26.48
CA ARG A 96 2.71 19.41 -26.96
C ARG A 96 1.38 18.80 -27.45
N ASP A 97 1.16 17.51 -27.23
CA ASP A 97 -0.08 16.85 -27.61
C ASP A 97 -1.26 17.47 -26.84
N PRO A 98 -2.33 17.94 -27.52
CA PRO A 98 -3.49 18.51 -26.84
C PRO A 98 -4.15 17.55 -25.85
N GLN A 99 -4.04 16.23 -26.06
CA GLN A 99 -4.58 15.24 -25.12
C GLN A 99 -3.81 15.23 -23.80
N LEU A 100 -2.51 15.52 -23.80
CA LEU A 100 -1.75 15.66 -22.55
C LEU A 100 -2.20 16.89 -21.74
N ALA A 101 -2.61 17.98 -22.37
CA ALA A 101 -3.18 19.12 -21.68
C ALA A 101 -4.49 18.74 -20.96
N LEU A 102 -5.37 18.01 -21.61
CA LEU A 102 -6.60 17.50 -21.00
C LEU A 102 -6.31 16.51 -19.84
N VAL A 103 -5.31 15.65 -20.00
CA VAL A 103 -4.87 14.75 -18.91
C VAL A 103 -4.36 15.54 -17.74
N ARG A 104 -3.51 16.56 -17.98
CA ARG A 104 -2.99 17.45 -16.91
C ARG A 104 -4.12 18.08 -16.13
N ASP A 105 -5.08 18.73 -16.79
CA ASP A 105 -6.19 19.43 -16.12
C ASP A 105 -7.05 18.46 -15.28
N ARG A 106 -7.26 17.23 -15.76
CA ARG A 106 -7.97 16.18 -15.00
C ARG A 106 -7.21 15.72 -13.78
N VAL A 107 -5.90 15.52 -13.91
CA VAL A 107 -5.02 15.09 -12.81
C VAL A 107 -4.92 16.18 -11.76
N ASP A 108 -4.70 17.44 -12.14
CA ASP A 108 -4.69 18.58 -11.23
C ASP A 108 -6.01 18.68 -10.46
N GLY A 109 -7.15 18.54 -11.15
CA GLY A 109 -8.47 18.51 -10.52
C GLY A 109 -8.64 17.36 -9.53
N ALA A 110 -8.22 16.15 -9.93
CA ALA A 110 -8.36 14.95 -9.09
C ALA A 110 -7.44 14.96 -7.87
N PHE A 111 -6.19 15.41 -8.02
CA PHE A 111 -5.18 15.33 -6.97
C PHE A 111 -5.01 16.59 -6.13
N SER A 112 -5.61 17.73 -6.53
CA SER A 112 -5.65 18.93 -5.69
C SER A 112 -6.27 18.70 -4.30
N GLY A 113 -7.20 17.74 -4.18
CA GLY A 113 -7.77 17.31 -2.91
C GLY A 113 -6.74 16.53 -2.07
N TRP A 114 -5.98 15.65 -2.70
CA TRP A 114 -4.94 14.84 -2.03
C TRP A 114 -3.83 15.71 -1.44
N THR A 115 -3.41 16.75 -2.16
CA THR A 115 -2.35 17.64 -1.66
C THR A 115 -2.75 18.37 -0.38
N ARG A 116 -4.06 18.54 -0.13
CA ARG A 116 -4.64 19.16 1.08
C ARG A 116 -5.12 18.15 2.11
N THR A 117 -5.04 16.85 1.84
CA THR A 117 -5.48 15.79 2.77
C THR A 117 -4.43 15.57 3.84
N PRO A 118 -4.71 15.83 5.14
CA PRO A 118 -3.73 15.66 6.20
C PRO A 118 -3.53 14.20 6.58
N ARG A 119 -4.55 13.35 6.48
CA ARG A 119 -4.52 11.96 6.90
C ARG A 119 -5.08 11.04 5.84
N MET A 120 -4.42 9.89 5.66
CA MET A 120 -4.86 8.87 4.73
C MET A 120 -4.56 7.47 5.25
N THR A 121 -5.41 6.52 4.87
CA THR A 121 -5.25 5.11 5.20
C THR A 121 -4.87 4.34 3.94
N PHE A 122 -3.84 3.50 4.04
CA PHE A 122 -3.34 2.66 2.97
C PHE A 122 -3.56 1.18 3.30
N ALA A 123 -4.02 0.41 2.34
CA ALA A 123 -4.47 -0.95 2.59
C ALA A 123 -3.31 -1.89 2.97
N GLY A 124 -3.54 -2.72 3.98
CA GLY A 124 -2.86 -3.98 4.23
C GLY A 124 -3.84 -5.13 4.07
N ALA A 125 -3.41 -6.37 4.29
CA ALA A 125 -4.29 -7.52 4.23
C ALA A 125 -5.25 -7.57 5.45
N ARG A 126 -4.75 -7.24 6.64
CA ARG A 126 -5.48 -7.23 7.91
C ARG A 126 -5.31 -5.91 8.66
N GLN A 127 -4.13 -5.30 8.57
CA GLN A 127 -3.81 -4.08 9.28
C GLN A 127 -3.42 -2.98 8.28
N PRO A 128 -4.13 -1.82 8.29
CA PRO A 128 -3.79 -0.72 7.40
C PRO A 128 -2.53 0.01 7.89
N TRP A 129 -1.89 0.73 6.96
CA TRP A 129 -0.96 1.80 7.27
C TRP A 129 -1.71 3.11 7.42
N LEU A 130 -1.48 3.82 8.52
CA LEU A 130 -2.07 5.12 8.80
C LEU A 130 -1.01 6.19 8.56
N ALA A 131 -1.30 7.13 7.66
CA ALA A 131 -0.43 8.25 7.36
C ALA A 131 -1.01 9.57 7.88
N ASP A 132 -0.16 10.41 8.49
CA ASP A 132 -0.53 11.73 9.01
C ASP A 132 0.53 12.78 8.64
N ARG A 133 0.14 13.76 7.86
CA ARG A 133 0.96 14.89 7.39
C ARG A 133 0.71 16.19 8.18
N THR A 134 -0.13 16.14 9.20
CA THR A 134 -0.39 17.32 10.04
C THR A 134 0.91 17.81 10.66
N LYS A 135 1.16 19.12 10.67
CA LYS A 135 2.22 19.72 11.46
C LYS A 135 1.89 19.57 12.94
N TRP A 136 2.81 18.97 13.69
CA TRP A 136 2.67 18.76 15.12
C TRP A 136 3.70 19.58 15.86
N THR A 137 3.34 20.06 17.03
CA THR A 137 4.27 20.71 17.96
C THR A 137 5.04 19.69 18.81
N GLN A 138 4.60 18.43 18.79
CA GLN A 138 5.20 17.30 19.51
C GLN A 138 5.44 16.13 18.57
N PRO A 139 6.37 15.23 18.89
CA PRO A 139 6.59 14.00 18.14
C PRO A 139 5.29 13.21 17.97
N GLY A 140 5.07 12.67 16.77
CA GLY A 140 3.91 11.85 16.47
C GLY A 140 4.22 10.84 15.36
N TRP A 141 3.31 9.90 15.15
CA TRP A 141 3.42 8.96 14.05
C TRP A 141 3.07 9.63 12.73
N ARG A 142 3.93 9.47 11.73
CA ARG A 142 3.73 9.99 10.38
C ARG A 142 3.18 8.96 9.41
N LEU A 143 3.69 7.73 9.53
CA LEU A 143 3.20 6.55 8.83
C LEU A 143 3.38 5.39 9.77
N MET A 144 2.31 4.69 10.13
CA MET A 144 2.40 3.62 11.10
C MET A 144 1.49 2.44 10.79
N GLN A 145 1.91 1.29 11.28
CA GLN A 145 1.08 0.10 11.40
C GLN A 145 1.19 -0.41 12.85
N ALA A 146 0.06 -0.80 13.45
CA ALA A 146 0.02 -1.37 14.79
C ALA A 146 0.00 -2.90 14.71
N SER A 147 0.66 -3.55 15.67
CA SER A 147 0.69 -5.00 15.84
C SER A 147 0.85 -5.35 17.32
N ARG A 148 1.01 -6.63 17.64
CA ARG A 148 1.23 -7.10 19.00
C ARG A 148 1.99 -8.41 19.07
N VAL A 149 2.62 -8.65 20.22
CA VAL A 149 3.15 -9.97 20.60
C VAL A 149 2.70 -10.28 22.03
N GLY A 150 1.84 -11.29 22.16
CA GLY A 150 1.12 -11.52 23.44
C GLY A 150 0.33 -10.28 23.85
N GLY A 151 0.48 -9.86 25.12
CA GLY A 151 -0.13 -8.64 25.67
C GLY A 151 0.65 -7.34 25.38
N SER A 152 1.76 -7.40 24.65
CA SER A 152 2.65 -6.26 24.39
C SER A 152 2.30 -5.61 23.05
N PRO A 153 1.82 -4.33 23.04
CA PRO A 153 1.59 -3.60 21.81
C PRO A 153 2.92 -3.19 21.18
N VAL A 154 2.94 -3.19 19.85
CA VAL A 154 4.08 -2.75 19.04
C VAL A 154 3.56 -1.90 17.88
N THR A 155 4.11 -0.70 17.73
CA THR A 155 3.84 0.17 16.58
C THR A 155 5.12 0.33 15.76
N PHE A 156 5.01 0.27 14.45
CA PHE A 156 6.15 0.36 13.54
C PHE A 156 5.86 1.33 12.40
N GLY A 157 6.86 2.14 12.04
CA GLY A 157 6.76 3.07 10.92
C GLY A 157 7.67 4.28 11.06
N TYR A 158 7.23 5.41 10.54
CA TYR A 158 7.92 6.69 10.65
C TYR A 158 7.35 7.52 11.79
N ALA A 159 8.24 8.06 12.63
CA ALA A 159 7.89 8.92 13.77
C ALA A 159 8.69 10.23 13.72
N GLY A 160 8.10 11.31 14.25
CA GLY A 160 8.74 12.64 14.33
C GLY A 160 8.59 13.49 13.06
N ASP A 161 9.17 14.68 13.09
CA ASP A 161 8.95 15.70 12.05
C ASP A 161 9.80 15.47 10.77
N ALA A 162 10.92 14.77 10.90
CA ALA A 162 11.79 14.43 9.77
C ALA A 162 11.99 12.90 9.73
N PRO A 163 11.03 12.14 9.20
CA PRO A 163 11.09 10.69 9.21
C PRO A 163 12.16 10.19 8.23
N SER A 164 13.41 10.18 8.65
CA SER A 164 14.53 9.62 7.88
C SER A 164 14.77 8.14 8.15
N SER A 165 14.23 7.62 9.26
CA SER A 165 14.45 6.24 9.70
C SER A 165 13.16 5.60 10.23
N LEU A 166 13.02 4.30 9.98
CA LEU A 166 11.93 3.53 10.57
C LEU A 166 12.16 3.33 12.07
N THR A 167 11.07 3.34 12.81
CA THR A 167 11.07 3.17 14.27
C THR A 167 10.08 2.09 14.66
N ALA A 168 10.46 1.19 15.57
CA ALA A 168 9.55 0.31 16.28
C ALA A 168 9.42 0.77 17.72
N VAL A 169 8.20 1.06 18.16
CA VAL A 169 7.91 1.37 19.58
C VAL A 169 7.22 0.18 20.21
N VAL A 170 7.76 -0.29 21.32
CA VAL A 170 7.24 -1.45 22.03
C VAL A 170 7.15 -1.18 23.53
N SER A 171 6.08 -1.68 24.14
CA SER A 171 5.89 -1.69 25.59
C SER A 171 5.71 -3.13 26.05
N PHE A 172 6.81 -3.81 26.41
CA PHE A 172 6.75 -5.19 26.87
C PHE A 172 6.03 -5.30 28.22
N VAL A 173 5.17 -6.31 28.33
CA VAL A 173 4.43 -6.66 29.54
C VAL A 173 4.97 -7.96 30.09
N GLY A 174 5.40 -7.96 31.36
CA GLY A 174 5.88 -9.14 32.04
C GLY A 174 7.20 -9.72 31.52
N ARG A 175 7.99 -8.90 30.78
CA ARG A 175 9.30 -9.30 30.24
C ARG A 175 10.36 -8.26 30.54
N SER A 176 11.62 -8.72 30.62
CA SER A 176 12.79 -7.85 30.64
C SER A 176 12.92 -7.05 29.32
N ARG A 177 13.76 -6.03 29.33
CA ARG A 177 14.07 -5.25 28.13
C ARG A 177 14.86 -6.10 27.12
N PRO A 178 14.55 -6.05 25.83
CA PRO A 178 15.40 -6.66 24.80
C PRO A 178 16.74 -5.93 24.73
N TYR A 179 17.77 -6.62 24.28
CA TYR A 179 19.09 -6.03 24.06
C TYR A 179 19.35 -5.67 22.59
N ALA A 180 18.56 -6.23 21.65
CA ALA A 180 18.66 -5.95 20.24
C ALA A 180 17.30 -6.10 19.56
N ALA A 181 17.13 -5.40 18.42
CA ALA A 181 15.98 -5.56 17.55
C ALA A 181 16.42 -5.62 16.09
N ARG A 182 15.69 -6.37 15.23
CA ARG A 182 15.91 -6.38 13.80
C ARG A 182 14.60 -6.51 13.02
N ILE A 183 14.59 -5.97 11.82
CA ILE A 183 13.56 -6.27 10.81
C ILE A 183 14.01 -7.50 10.02
N VAL A 184 13.10 -8.44 9.78
CA VAL A 184 13.36 -9.65 8.98
C VAL A 184 12.30 -9.71 7.87
N PHE A 185 12.75 -9.84 6.62
CA PHE A 185 11.90 -9.87 5.42
C PHE A 185 12.51 -10.75 4.34
N ARG A 186 11.82 -10.91 3.21
CA ARG A 186 12.34 -11.62 2.04
C ARG A 186 13.55 -10.91 1.46
N ASP A 187 14.59 -11.65 1.15
CA ASP A 187 15.73 -11.18 0.37
C ASP A 187 15.38 -11.27 -1.13
N ASP A 188 15.12 -10.12 -1.75
CA ASP A 188 14.74 -10.04 -3.16
C ASP A 188 15.82 -10.55 -4.13
N ALA A 189 17.10 -10.51 -3.72
CA ALA A 189 18.21 -11.09 -4.49
C ALA A 189 18.21 -12.63 -4.47
N LYS A 190 17.82 -13.24 -3.34
CA LYS A 190 17.79 -14.71 -3.18
C LYS A 190 16.45 -15.33 -3.55
N ALA A 191 15.36 -14.56 -3.39
CA ALA A 191 14.00 -14.95 -3.71
C ALA A 191 13.32 -13.82 -4.48
N PRO A 192 13.53 -13.71 -5.80
CA PRO A 192 13.00 -12.58 -6.59
C PRO A 192 11.48 -12.54 -6.69
N ARG A 193 10.81 -13.68 -6.49
CA ARG A 193 9.33 -13.74 -6.48
C ARG A 193 8.80 -13.52 -5.06
N ALA A 194 7.65 -12.85 -4.97
CA ALA A 194 6.93 -12.66 -3.72
C ALA A 194 6.62 -14.01 -3.04
N TRP A 195 6.78 -14.05 -1.72
CA TRP A 195 6.44 -15.24 -0.93
C TRP A 195 5.01 -15.11 -0.40
N LEU A 196 4.09 -15.80 -1.05
CA LEU A 196 2.65 -15.75 -0.75
C LEU A 196 2.12 -17.07 -0.14
N ALA A 197 3.00 -18.03 0.13
CA ALA A 197 2.63 -19.30 0.71
C ALA A 197 2.51 -19.21 2.23
N GLY A 198 1.29 -19.39 2.73
CA GLY A 198 1.00 -19.39 4.17
C GLY A 198 1.01 -17.99 4.81
N SER A 199 0.94 -17.96 6.14
CA SER A 199 0.90 -16.72 6.94
C SER A 199 2.28 -16.29 7.45
N GLY A 200 3.36 -16.86 6.93
CA GLY A 200 4.71 -16.70 7.47
C GLY A 200 5.71 -16.06 6.51
N LEU A 201 6.91 -15.88 7.04
CA LEU A 201 8.05 -15.45 6.24
C LEU A 201 8.52 -16.54 5.29
N VAL A 202 9.15 -16.13 4.20
CA VAL A 202 9.98 -16.96 3.33
C VAL A 202 10.96 -17.84 4.15
N PRO A 203 11.37 -19.02 3.64
CA PRO A 203 12.37 -19.87 4.31
C PRO A 203 13.62 -19.11 4.74
N SER A 204 14.26 -19.53 5.84
CA SER A 204 15.36 -18.80 6.48
C SER A 204 16.53 -18.47 5.55
N ALA A 205 16.87 -19.37 4.61
CA ALA A 205 17.93 -19.17 3.63
C ALA A 205 17.66 -18.00 2.66
N SER A 206 16.39 -17.66 2.48
CA SER A 206 15.94 -16.56 1.59
C SER A 206 15.54 -15.31 2.34
N ARG A 207 15.94 -15.17 3.62
CA ARG A 207 15.68 -13.99 4.43
C ARG A 207 16.82 -13.01 4.40
N ALA A 208 16.50 -11.74 4.43
CA ALA A 208 17.39 -10.66 4.80
C ALA A 208 16.96 -10.07 6.15
N SER A 209 17.89 -9.44 6.83
CA SER A 209 17.59 -8.71 8.06
C SER A 209 18.36 -7.41 8.15
N VAL A 210 17.77 -6.43 8.85
CA VAL A 210 18.37 -5.14 9.14
C VAL A 210 18.26 -4.90 10.65
N TRP A 211 19.41 -4.75 11.31
CA TRP A 211 19.48 -4.49 12.74
C TRP A 211 19.15 -3.02 13.04
N ALA A 212 18.54 -2.81 14.20
CA ALA A 212 18.37 -1.47 14.76
C ALA A 212 19.74 -0.84 15.03
N THR A 213 19.86 0.45 14.75
CA THR A 213 21.08 1.25 14.97
C THR A 213 21.07 1.95 16.32
N GLY A 214 19.96 1.96 17.03
CA GLY A 214 19.85 2.57 18.36
C GLY A 214 18.52 2.31 19.01
N VAL A 215 18.51 2.49 20.33
CA VAL A 215 17.34 2.40 21.19
C VAL A 215 17.32 3.58 22.16
N SER A 216 16.13 4.09 22.44
CA SER A 216 15.90 5.12 23.48
C SER A 216 14.58 4.87 24.18
N ALA A 217 14.31 5.56 25.27
CA ALA A 217 12.95 5.65 25.79
C ALA A 217 12.02 6.21 24.71
N ALA A 218 10.85 5.63 24.55
CA ALA A 218 9.85 6.13 23.62
C ALA A 218 9.21 7.41 24.17
N ASP A 219 8.98 8.38 23.30
CA ASP A 219 8.15 9.55 23.62
C ASP A 219 6.72 9.11 23.97
N ALA A 220 6.10 9.79 24.93
CA ALA A 220 4.76 9.46 25.41
C ALA A 220 3.71 9.50 24.28
N ALA A 221 3.87 10.41 23.32
CA ALA A 221 2.98 10.55 22.16
C ALA A 221 3.09 9.38 21.15
N LEU A 222 4.14 8.55 21.24
CA LEU A 222 4.34 7.38 20.38
C LEU A 222 3.88 6.08 21.05
N LEU A 223 3.56 6.11 22.32
CA LEU A 223 3.12 4.92 23.06
C LEU A 223 1.71 4.50 22.65
N ALA A 224 1.46 3.21 22.68
CA ALA A 224 0.10 2.69 22.57
C ALA A 224 -0.76 3.15 23.76
N GLU A 225 -2.05 3.27 23.51
CA GLU A 225 -3.02 3.68 24.53
C GLU A 225 -2.89 2.84 25.84
N GLY A 226 -2.96 3.51 26.98
CA GLY A 226 -2.82 2.89 28.29
C GLY A 226 -1.38 2.52 28.68
N ARG A 227 -0.37 2.83 27.88
CA ARG A 227 1.04 2.58 28.19
C ARG A 227 1.71 3.85 28.71
N ARG A 228 2.52 3.69 29.78
CA ARG A 228 3.25 4.79 30.43
C ARG A 228 4.73 4.81 30.10
N ALA A 229 5.26 3.72 29.53
CA ALA A 229 6.66 3.58 29.15
C ALA A 229 6.80 2.59 27.99
N GLY A 230 7.86 2.76 27.21
CA GLY A 230 8.22 1.88 26.10
C GLY A 230 9.60 2.22 25.56
N GLU A 231 10.04 1.46 24.60
CA GLU A 231 11.32 1.62 23.92
C GLU A 231 11.09 1.92 22.44
N ALA A 232 11.83 2.89 21.92
CA ALA A 232 11.86 3.24 20.51
C ALA A 232 13.16 2.72 19.90
N TRP A 233 13.04 1.75 18.98
CA TRP A 233 14.13 1.11 18.25
C TRP A 233 14.21 1.71 16.86
N ARG A 234 15.32 2.36 16.50
CA ARG A 234 15.53 3.02 15.21
C ARG A 234 16.28 2.13 14.26
N PHE A 235 15.85 2.11 13.00
CA PHE A 235 16.44 1.33 11.92
C PHE A 235 17.03 2.26 10.85
N PRO A 236 18.09 1.85 10.13
CA PRO A 236 18.69 2.66 9.08
C PRO A 236 17.71 2.94 7.94
N ALA A 237 17.85 4.08 7.27
CA ALA A 237 16.96 4.53 6.18
C ALA A 237 16.81 3.48 5.06
N ALA A 238 17.89 2.75 4.73
CA ALA A 238 17.87 1.68 3.72
C ALA A 238 16.85 0.56 4.01
N ALA A 239 16.40 0.38 5.26
CA ALA A 239 15.35 -0.59 5.59
C ALA A 239 14.02 -0.23 4.91
N ALA A 240 13.70 1.07 4.82
CA ALA A 240 12.47 1.54 4.20
C ALA A 240 12.43 1.26 2.70
N ASP A 241 13.57 1.38 1.99
CA ASP A 241 13.65 1.09 0.56
C ASP A 241 13.44 -0.39 0.28
N ARG A 242 13.93 -1.26 1.17
CA ARG A 242 13.69 -2.70 1.07
C ARG A 242 12.23 -3.06 1.33
N LEU A 243 11.60 -2.48 2.35
CA LEU A 243 10.18 -2.71 2.64
C LEU A 243 9.28 -2.21 1.50
N ALA A 244 9.62 -1.07 0.88
CA ALA A 244 8.85 -0.53 -0.24
C ALA A 244 8.87 -1.42 -1.51
N ARG A 245 9.85 -2.34 -1.63
CA ARG A 245 9.95 -3.31 -2.73
C ARG A 245 9.22 -4.63 -2.47
N LEU A 246 8.76 -4.88 -1.24
CA LEU A 246 7.97 -6.09 -0.96
C LEU A 246 6.63 -6.03 -1.69
N ASP A 247 6.12 -7.20 -2.06
CA ASP A 247 4.75 -7.32 -2.53
C ASP A 247 3.79 -6.93 -1.39
N PRO A 248 2.74 -6.15 -1.64
CA PRO A 248 1.82 -5.70 -0.60
C PRO A 248 1.10 -6.87 0.13
N ARG A 249 1.15 -8.07 -0.39
CA ARG A 249 0.61 -9.28 0.25
C ARG A 249 1.61 -9.97 1.18
N GLU A 250 2.89 -9.57 1.16
CA GLU A 250 3.93 -10.16 2.02
C GLU A 250 3.85 -9.63 3.46
N THR A 251 4.37 -10.46 4.35
CA THR A 251 4.56 -10.14 5.78
C THR A 251 6.05 -10.01 6.06
N PHE A 252 6.41 -9.08 6.92
CA PHE A 252 7.74 -9.00 7.53
C PHE A 252 7.64 -9.08 9.06
N LEU A 253 8.75 -9.32 9.75
CA LEU A 253 8.78 -9.35 11.20
C LEU A 253 9.67 -8.23 11.75
N VAL A 254 9.30 -7.70 12.90
CA VAL A 254 10.22 -7.04 13.83
C VAL A 254 10.52 -8.03 14.95
N GLU A 255 11.77 -8.41 15.10
CA GLU A 255 12.23 -9.34 16.12
C GLU A 255 12.95 -8.58 17.23
N PHE A 256 12.59 -8.88 18.49
CA PHE A 256 13.25 -8.36 19.68
C PHE A 256 13.94 -9.50 20.40
N HIS A 257 15.24 -9.37 20.66
CA HIS A 257 16.10 -10.39 21.23
C HIS A 257 16.34 -10.12 22.71
N PHE A 258 16.18 -11.14 23.55
CA PHE A 258 16.34 -11.06 25.00
C PHE A 258 17.58 -11.81 25.47
N ARG A 259 18.10 -11.43 26.65
CA ARG A 259 19.31 -12.01 27.23
C ARG A 259 19.18 -13.51 27.63
N ASP A 260 17.95 -13.98 27.83
CA ASP A 260 17.61 -15.38 28.07
C ASP A 260 17.60 -16.25 26.79
N GLY A 261 17.98 -15.69 25.65
CA GLY A 261 17.97 -16.34 24.34
C GLY A 261 16.61 -16.33 23.65
N SER A 262 15.55 -15.88 24.31
CA SER A 262 14.22 -15.79 23.70
C SER A 262 14.14 -14.67 22.67
N VAL A 263 13.23 -14.83 21.68
CA VAL A 263 12.96 -13.81 20.63
C VAL A 263 11.47 -13.58 20.53
N ALA A 264 11.05 -12.32 20.71
CA ALA A 264 9.69 -11.92 20.40
C ALA A 264 9.59 -11.54 18.92
N LYS A 265 8.71 -12.20 18.20
CA LYS A 265 8.50 -12.01 16.75
C LYS A 265 7.16 -11.31 16.53
N VAL A 266 7.20 -10.12 15.98
CA VAL A 266 6.03 -9.26 15.77
C VAL A 266 5.77 -9.15 14.28
N PRO A 267 4.65 -9.69 13.76
CA PRO A 267 4.33 -9.62 12.35
C PRO A 267 3.80 -8.23 11.97
N PHE A 268 4.23 -7.76 10.82
CA PHE A 268 3.72 -6.58 10.11
C PHE A 268 3.48 -6.93 8.65
N GLU A 269 2.61 -6.21 7.99
CA GLU A 269 2.28 -6.41 6.59
C GLU A 269 2.94 -5.34 5.73
N ALA A 270 3.54 -5.74 4.60
CA ALA A 270 4.04 -4.79 3.62
C ALA A 270 2.92 -3.85 3.18
N GLY A 271 1.77 -4.39 2.80
CA GLY A 271 0.62 -3.59 2.41
C GLY A 271 0.99 -2.49 1.41
N ASP A 272 0.25 -1.42 1.42
CA ASP A 272 0.54 -0.24 0.61
C ASP A 272 1.54 0.73 1.29
N PHE A 273 2.57 0.19 2.00
CA PHE A 273 3.63 1.00 2.63
C PHE A 273 4.30 1.96 1.64
N ALA A 274 4.58 1.51 0.41
CA ALA A 274 5.18 2.35 -0.62
C ALA A 274 4.28 3.54 -0.99
N ALA A 275 2.96 3.34 -1.07
CA ALA A 275 2.00 4.40 -1.32
C ALA A 275 1.91 5.39 -0.14
N GLY A 276 1.90 4.86 1.10
CA GLY A 276 1.94 5.69 2.31
C GLY A 276 3.20 6.54 2.39
N ARG A 277 4.35 5.98 2.03
CA ARG A 277 5.63 6.70 1.97
C ARG A 277 5.62 7.80 0.91
N ALA A 278 5.07 7.54 -0.28
CA ALA A 278 4.92 8.55 -1.33
C ALA A 278 3.95 9.67 -0.90
N PHE A 279 2.85 9.31 -0.22
CA PHE A 279 1.93 10.31 0.35
C PHE A 279 2.64 11.24 1.35
N MET A 280 3.54 10.71 2.17
CA MET A 280 4.33 11.51 3.11
C MET A 280 5.30 12.47 2.39
N ALA A 281 5.77 12.13 1.18
CA ALA A 281 6.67 12.97 0.39
C ALA A 281 6.03 14.30 -0.07
N MET A 282 4.69 14.41 -0.07
CA MET A 282 4.00 15.69 -0.31
C MET A 282 4.28 16.75 0.78
N GLY A 283 4.98 16.40 1.85
CA GLY A 283 5.32 17.30 2.97
C GLY A 283 4.20 17.49 3.98
N ALA A 284 4.49 18.23 5.06
CA ALA A 284 3.55 18.52 6.14
C ALA A 284 2.56 19.63 5.77
N LEU A 285 1.37 19.59 6.38
CA LEU A 285 0.27 20.57 6.24
C LEU A 285 0.06 21.33 7.54
#